data_37378c10877e9c123976c5e74de94048
#
_entry.id   37378c10877e9c123976c5e74de94048
#
_cell.length_a   1.000
_cell.length_b   1.000
_cell.length_c   1.000
_cell.angle_alpha   90.00
_cell.angle_beta   90.00
_cell.angle_gamma   90.00
#
_symmetry.space_group_name_H-M   'P 1'
#
loop_
_entity.id
_entity.type
_entity.pdbx_description
1 polymer ?
#
loop_
_entity_poly.entity_id
_entity_poly.type
_entity_poly.pdbx_seq_one_letter_code
_entity_poly.pdbx_strand_id
1 'polypeptide(L)'
;ELAQVRDRERRYRTTLIGPHRDDLQLLLNEKSAAQFGSEGQKRTLAIALKMAQAEYLTGLHGSAPVLLIDDVMAELDAKRRGGLLPLLERARETSGQVFMTCTEENWPRELGRELTRWEVKGGTLVKE
;
A
#
# COMPACT_ATOMS: atom_id res chain seq x y z
N GLU A 1 6.14 -25.96 19.34
CA GLU A 1 5.15 -26.00 18.21
C GLU A 1 5.79 -26.51 16.91
N LEU A 2 6.87 -25.91 16.39
CA LEU A 2 7.53 -26.31 15.13
C LEU A 2 7.88 -27.78 15.08
N ALA A 3 8.42 -28.35 16.16
CA ALA A 3 8.78 -29.78 16.21
C ALA A 3 7.57 -30.71 16.12
N GLN A 4 6.40 -30.30 16.62
CA GLN A 4 5.18 -31.12 16.67
C GLN A 4 4.47 -31.26 15.33
N VAL A 5 4.68 -30.32 14.40
CA VAL A 5 4.02 -30.33 13.10
C VAL A 5 4.91 -30.79 11.96
N ARG A 6 6.20 -31.03 12.23
CA ARG A 6 7.22 -31.36 11.22
C ARG A 6 6.89 -32.58 10.34
N ASP A 7 6.30 -33.64 10.93
CA ASP A 7 5.94 -34.82 10.18
C ASP A 7 4.73 -34.57 9.26
N ARG A 8 3.82 -33.71 9.68
CA ARG A 8 2.69 -33.29 8.86
C ARG A 8 3.17 -32.41 7.70
N GLU A 9 4.08 -31.48 7.97
CA GLU A 9 4.68 -30.60 6.96
C GLU A 9 5.41 -31.39 5.89
N ARG A 10 6.19 -32.41 6.29
CA ARG A 10 6.85 -33.32 5.36
C ARG A 10 5.85 -34.10 4.49
N ARG A 11 4.74 -34.56 5.07
CA ARG A 11 3.69 -35.29 4.36
C ARG A 11 2.97 -34.42 3.35
N TYR A 12 2.64 -33.17 3.74
CA TYR A 12 1.93 -32.20 2.88
C TYR A 12 2.85 -31.39 1.98
N ARG A 13 4.17 -31.50 2.15
CA ARG A 13 5.20 -30.73 1.42
C ARG A 13 4.95 -29.22 1.50
N THR A 14 4.46 -28.74 2.63
CA THR A 14 4.18 -27.33 2.88
C THR A 14 4.39 -27.00 4.35
N THR A 15 4.78 -25.80 4.65
CA THR A 15 4.86 -25.30 6.03
C THR A 15 3.47 -25.01 6.57
N LEU A 16 3.16 -25.50 7.77
CA LEU A 16 1.85 -25.39 8.40
C LEU A 16 1.79 -24.29 9.45
N ILE A 17 2.93 -23.91 10.04
CA ILE A 17 3.05 -22.86 11.03
C ILE A 17 4.24 -21.95 10.70
N GLY A 18 4.18 -20.71 11.16
CA GLY A 18 5.23 -19.71 10.97
C GLY A 18 4.68 -18.35 10.54
N PRO A 19 5.50 -17.30 10.50
CA PRO A 19 5.06 -15.93 10.20
C PRO A 19 4.28 -15.78 8.90
N HIS A 20 4.54 -16.64 7.91
CA HIS A 20 3.82 -16.65 6.64
C HIS A 20 2.40 -17.23 6.73
N ARG A 21 2.02 -17.80 7.88
CA ARG A 21 0.66 -18.30 8.22
C ARG A 21 -0.06 -17.41 9.20
N ASP A 22 0.66 -16.46 9.80
CA ASP A 22 0.05 -15.48 10.69
C ASP A 22 -0.82 -14.53 9.90
N ASP A 23 -1.90 -14.06 10.50
CA ASP A 23 -2.81 -13.10 9.93
C ASP A 23 -2.93 -11.87 10.82
N LEU A 24 -3.12 -10.72 10.21
CA LEU A 24 -3.30 -9.44 10.88
C LEU A 24 -4.75 -9.02 10.83
N GLN A 25 -5.42 -9.07 11.97
CA GLN A 25 -6.78 -8.60 12.08
C GLN A 25 -6.83 -7.08 12.27
N LEU A 26 -7.29 -6.38 11.25
CA LEU A 26 -7.51 -4.94 11.30
C LEU A 26 -8.94 -4.63 11.74
N LEU A 27 -9.08 -3.77 12.74
CA LEU A 27 -10.37 -3.35 13.28
C LEU A 27 -10.65 -1.88 12.95
N LEU A 28 -11.87 -1.59 12.53
CA LEU A 28 -12.43 -0.25 12.39
C LEU A 28 -13.62 -0.11 13.33
N ASN A 29 -13.54 0.80 14.30
CA ASN A 29 -14.56 0.95 15.32
C ASN A 29 -14.95 -0.41 15.95
N GLU A 30 -13.93 -1.18 16.37
CA GLU A 30 -14.05 -2.49 17.03
C GLU A 30 -14.62 -3.62 16.14
N LYS A 31 -14.88 -3.36 14.86
CA LYS A 31 -15.38 -4.35 13.90
C LYS A 31 -14.30 -4.74 12.92
N SER A 32 -14.28 -6.02 12.53
CA SER A 32 -13.34 -6.52 11.51
C SER A 32 -13.46 -5.72 10.22
N ALA A 33 -12.39 -5.06 9.79
CA ALA A 33 -12.36 -4.31 8.54
C ALA A 33 -12.54 -5.23 7.32
N ALA A 34 -12.06 -6.47 7.40
CA ALA A 34 -12.22 -7.45 6.32
C ALA A 34 -13.70 -7.82 6.08
N GLN A 35 -14.49 -7.94 7.15
CA GLN A 35 -15.89 -8.38 7.08
C GLN A 35 -16.86 -7.21 6.90
N PHE A 36 -16.63 -6.09 7.58
CA PHE A 36 -17.59 -4.99 7.71
C PHE A 36 -17.12 -3.69 7.05
N GLY A 37 -15.86 -3.60 6.66
CA GLY A 37 -15.32 -2.42 6.00
C GLY A 37 -15.86 -2.29 4.57
N SER A 38 -16.22 -1.06 4.15
CA SER A 38 -16.42 -0.77 2.73
C SER A 38 -15.12 -0.93 1.94
N GLU A 39 -15.19 -1.17 0.64
CA GLU A 39 -14.00 -1.32 -0.20
C GLU A 39 -13.06 -0.11 -0.09
N GLY A 40 -13.60 1.11 -0.10
CA GLY A 40 -12.80 2.31 0.11
C GLY A 40 -12.14 2.39 1.50
N GLN A 41 -12.78 1.87 2.56
CA GLN A 41 -12.17 1.78 3.89
C GLN A 41 -11.04 0.75 3.93
N LYS A 42 -11.23 -0.42 3.33
CA LYS A 42 -10.20 -1.46 3.22
C LYS A 42 -8.97 -0.94 2.49
N ARG A 43 -9.16 -0.21 1.39
CA ARG A 43 -8.07 0.41 0.63
C ARG A 43 -7.34 1.48 1.41
N THR A 44 -8.07 2.39 2.06
CA THR A 44 -7.45 3.41 2.92
C THR A 44 -6.60 2.78 4.02
N LEU A 45 -7.10 1.70 4.64
CA LEU A 45 -6.35 0.92 5.62
C LEU A 45 -5.09 0.28 5.04
N ALA A 46 -5.19 -0.33 3.86
CA ALA A 46 -4.04 -0.94 3.18
C ALA A 46 -2.95 0.09 2.87
N ILE A 47 -3.34 1.29 2.42
CA ILE A 47 -2.41 2.38 2.15
C ILE A 47 -1.77 2.86 3.46
N ALA A 48 -2.57 3.11 4.50
CA ALA A 48 -2.05 3.55 5.80
C ALA A 48 -1.05 2.52 6.37
N LEU A 49 -1.32 1.23 6.24
CA LEU A 49 -0.42 0.16 6.65
C LEU A 49 0.89 0.17 5.85
N LYS A 50 0.81 0.39 4.52
CA LYS A 50 1.99 0.51 3.66
C LYS A 50 2.84 1.74 4.01
N MET A 51 2.20 2.88 4.34
CA MET A 51 2.91 4.07 4.80
C MET A 51 3.62 3.82 6.13
N ALA A 52 2.95 3.19 7.09
CA ALA A 52 3.55 2.82 8.37
C ALA A 52 4.73 1.84 8.19
N GLN A 53 4.60 0.88 7.26
CA GLN A 53 5.68 -0.02 6.90
C GLN A 53 6.88 0.73 6.30
N ALA A 54 6.63 1.70 5.41
CA ALA A 54 7.69 2.51 4.81
C ALA A 54 8.44 3.35 5.87
N GLU A 55 7.70 3.96 6.79
CA GLU A 55 8.27 4.71 7.92
C GLU A 55 9.12 3.81 8.83
N TYR A 56 8.62 2.63 9.17
CA TYR A 56 9.36 1.63 9.95
C TYR A 56 10.66 1.20 9.25
N LEU A 57 10.61 0.88 7.95
CA LEU A 57 11.78 0.49 7.16
C LEU A 57 12.81 1.62 7.05
N THR A 58 12.35 2.86 6.93
CA THR A 58 13.22 4.04 6.94
C THR A 58 13.97 4.15 8.26
N GLY A 59 13.28 3.97 9.38
CA GLY A 59 13.91 3.97 10.71
C GLY A 59 14.91 2.82 10.90
N LEU A 60 14.60 1.64 10.34
CA LEU A 60 15.46 0.46 10.48
C LEU A 60 16.73 0.53 9.61
N HIS A 61 16.62 1.01 8.39
CA HIS A 61 17.70 0.98 7.40
C HIS A 61 18.41 2.32 7.22
N GLY A 62 17.90 3.40 7.81
CA GLY A 62 18.44 4.76 7.64
C GLY A 62 18.26 5.32 6.22
N SER A 63 17.52 4.63 5.37
CA SER A 63 17.20 5.05 4.00
C SER A 63 15.73 4.76 3.68
N ALA A 64 15.12 5.67 2.96
CA ALA A 64 13.71 5.55 2.61
C ALA A 64 13.50 4.51 1.49
N PRO A 65 12.45 3.66 1.58
CA PRO A 65 12.11 2.72 0.53
C PRO A 65 11.51 3.43 -0.69
N VAL A 66 11.56 2.77 -1.84
CA VAL A 66 10.77 3.17 -3.01
C VAL A 66 9.33 2.72 -2.80
N LEU A 67 8.38 3.64 -2.96
CA LEU A 67 6.95 3.36 -2.87
C LEU A 67 6.35 3.21 -4.26
N LEU A 68 5.63 2.11 -4.47
CA LEU A 68 4.86 1.85 -5.69
C LEU A 68 3.37 1.83 -5.34
N ILE A 69 2.59 2.70 -5.96
CA ILE A 69 1.15 2.89 -5.72
C ILE A 69 0.42 2.72 -7.05
N ASP A 70 -0.32 1.62 -7.18
CA ASP A 70 -0.98 1.26 -8.42
C ASP A 70 -2.48 1.58 -8.35
N ASP A 71 -2.94 2.46 -9.25
CA ASP A 71 -4.33 2.87 -9.52
C ASP A 71 -5.23 3.13 -8.29
N VAL A 72 -4.63 3.62 -7.21
CA VAL A 72 -5.35 3.82 -5.94
C VAL A 72 -6.41 4.91 -6.06
N MET A 73 -6.17 5.94 -6.90
CA MET A 73 -7.05 7.11 -6.99
C MET A 73 -8.39 6.80 -7.67
N ALA A 74 -8.45 5.82 -8.58
CA ALA A 74 -9.65 5.48 -9.33
C ALA A 74 -10.81 5.00 -8.44
N GLU A 75 -10.49 4.39 -7.31
CA GLU A 75 -11.44 3.68 -6.47
C GLU A 75 -11.80 4.41 -5.17
N LEU A 76 -11.28 5.63 -5.00
CA LEU A 76 -11.57 6.48 -3.84
C LEU A 76 -12.55 7.59 -4.21
N ASP A 77 -13.54 7.83 -3.36
CA ASP A 77 -14.36 9.03 -3.42
C ASP A 77 -13.54 10.31 -3.08
N ALA A 78 -14.06 11.48 -3.40
CA ALA A 78 -13.38 12.76 -3.19
C ALA A 78 -12.93 12.98 -1.74
N LYS A 79 -13.75 12.55 -0.76
CA LYS A 79 -13.44 12.70 0.67
C LYS A 79 -12.23 11.84 1.06
N ARG A 80 -12.17 10.59 0.56
CA ARG A 80 -11.07 9.67 0.85
C ARG A 80 -9.80 10.04 0.10
N ARG A 81 -9.93 10.55 -1.13
CA ARG A 81 -8.80 11.14 -1.87
C ARG A 81 -8.17 12.27 -1.06
N GLY A 82 -8.97 13.21 -0.56
CA GLY A 82 -8.49 14.30 0.31
C GLY A 82 -7.77 13.81 1.57
N GLY A 83 -8.22 12.70 2.17
CA GLY A 83 -7.55 12.08 3.31
C GLY A 83 -6.25 11.33 2.95
N LEU A 84 -6.11 10.90 1.69
CA LEU A 84 -4.91 10.20 1.21
C LEU A 84 -3.77 11.18 0.86
N LEU A 85 -4.10 12.35 0.35
CA LEU A 85 -3.10 13.35 -0.09
C LEU A 85 -2.05 13.69 0.98
N PRO A 86 -2.42 14.00 2.24
CA PRO A 86 -1.43 14.27 3.29
C PRO A 86 -0.51 13.06 3.58
N LEU A 87 -1.02 11.83 3.42
CA LEU A 87 -0.21 10.63 3.59
C LEU A 87 0.80 10.48 2.46
N LEU A 88 0.43 10.79 1.22
CA LEU A 88 1.32 10.78 0.07
C LEU A 88 2.38 11.89 0.16
N GLU A 89 2.01 13.08 0.61
CA GLU A 89 2.94 14.19 0.85
C GLU A 89 3.99 13.79 1.92
N ARG A 90 3.53 13.24 3.03
CA ARG A 90 4.43 12.72 4.08
C ARG A 90 5.33 11.60 3.57
N ALA A 91 4.78 10.68 2.76
CA ALA A 91 5.59 9.62 2.15
C ALA A 91 6.67 10.18 1.21
N ARG A 92 6.36 11.22 0.45
CA ARG A 92 7.33 11.93 -0.39
C ARG A 92 8.45 12.57 0.42
N GLU A 93 8.12 13.19 1.55
CA GLU A 93 9.10 13.81 2.44
C GLU A 93 10.01 12.79 3.14
N THR A 94 9.46 11.63 3.49
CA THR A 94 10.16 10.58 4.25
C THR A 94 10.69 9.45 3.38
N SER A 95 10.17 9.28 2.17
CA SER A 95 10.55 8.23 1.22
C SER A 95 11.49 8.75 0.14
N GLY A 96 12.37 7.90 -0.35
CA GLY A 96 13.30 8.29 -1.41
C GLY A 96 12.61 8.60 -2.73
N GLN A 97 11.66 7.75 -3.14
CA GLN A 97 10.90 7.92 -4.39
C GLN A 97 9.50 7.33 -4.24
N VAL A 98 8.52 8.00 -4.84
CA VAL A 98 7.14 7.51 -4.95
C VAL A 98 6.76 7.45 -6.42
N PHE A 99 6.38 6.26 -6.90
CA PHE A 99 5.80 6.05 -8.22
C PHE A 99 4.33 5.74 -8.07
N MET A 100 3.49 6.43 -8.82
CA MET A 100 2.05 6.22 -8.79
C MET A 100 1.52 6.08 -10.21
N THR A 101 0.66 5.09 -10.42
CA THR A 101 -0.14 4.99 -11.63
C THR A 101 -1.55 5.52 -11.39
N CYS A 102 -2.13 6.16 -12.38
CA CYS A 102 -3.51 6.61 -12.39
C CYS A 102 -4.00 6.84 -13.82
N THR A 103 -5.32 6.88 -14.00
CA THR A 103 -5.92 7.34 -15.25
C THR A 103 -5.93 8.87 -15.28
N GLU A 104 -6.05 9.46 -16.46
CA GLU A 104 -6.12 10.92 -16.64
C GLU A 104 -7.27 11.56 -15.84
N GLU A 105 -8.42 10.90 -15.78
CA GLU A 105 -9.59 11.36 -15.04
C GLU A 105 -9.36 11.38 -13.50
N ASN A 106 -8.49 10.52 -13.01
CA ASN A 106 -8.21 10.32 -11.59
C ASN A 106 -6.88 10.95 -11.15
N TRP A 107 -6.27 11.77 -12.01
CA TRP A 107 -5.04 12.48 -11.69
C TRP A 107 -5.24 13.39 -10.45
N PRO A 108 -4.41 13.24 -9.40
CA PRO A 108 -4.51 14.07 -8.20
C PRO A 108 -3.93 15.45 -8.47
N ARG A 109 -4.76 16.36 -8.98
CA ARG A 109 -4.36 17.74 -9.32
C ARG A 109 -3.83 18.51 -8.12
N GLU A 110 -4.24 18.11 -6.92
CA GLU A 110 -3.85 18.68 -5.64
C GLU A 110 -2.37 18.44 -5.30
N LEU A 111 -1.77 17.37 -5.78
CA LEU A 111 -0.34 17.08 -5.59
C LEU A 111 0.59 18.00 -6.40
N GLY A 112 0.00 18.86 -7.23
CA GLY A 112 0.62 20.04 -7.77
C GLY A 112 1.73 19.82 -8.80
N ARG A 113 2.52 20.89 -9.00
CA ARG A 113 3.55 21.02 -10.05
C ARG A 113 4.85 20.27 -9.76
N GLU A 114 4.98 19.65 -8.62
CA GLU A 114 6.22 19.00 -8.20
C GLU A 114 6.33 17.53 -8.64
N LEU A 115 5.31 17.01 -9.33
CA LEU A 115 5.32 15.65 -9.86
C LEU A 115 5.88 15.61 -11.27
N THR A 116 6.78 14.66 -11.53
CA THR A 116 7.15 14.32 -12.90
C THR A 116 6.06 13.41 -13.47
N ARG A 117 5.39 13.88 -14.50
CA ARG A 117 4.34 13.12 -15.18
C ARG A 117 4.89 12.40 -16.41
N TRP A 118 4.46 11.16 -16.57
CA TRP A 118 4.75 10.33 -17.73
C TRP A 118 3.45 9.74 -18.25
N GLU A 119 3.24 9.85 -19.55
CA GLU A 119 2.10 9.21 -20.22
C GLU A 119 2.53 7.92 -20.89
N VAL A 120 1.69 6.88 -20.81
CA VAL A 120 1.91 5.60 -21.50
C VAL A 120 1.15 5.62 -22.81
N LYS A 121 1.86 5.74 -23.92
CA LYS A 121 1.30 5.69 -25.29
C LYS A 121 1.87 4.53 -26.06
N GLY A 122 1.01 3.58 -26.46
CA GLY A 122 1.45 2.44 -27.28
C GLY A 122 2.59 1.62 -26.64
N GLY A 123 2.62 1.50 -25.32
CA GLY A 123 3.67 0.79 -24.58
C GLY A 123 4.96 1.59 -24.37
N THR A 124 4.97 2.88 -24.72
CA THR A 124 6.13 3.77 -24.54
C THR A 124 5.81 4.85 -23.51
N LEU A 125 6.79 5.19 -22.67
CA LEU A 125 6.70 6.28 -21.70
C LEU A 125 7.08 7.61 -22.38
N VAL A 126 6.18 8.58 -22.34
CA VAL A 126 6.39 9.93 -22.86
C VAL A 126 6.33 10.90 -21.67
N LYS A 127 7.40 11.67 -21.46
CA LYS A 127 7.43 12.69 -20.41
C LYS A 127 6.63 13.90 -20.84
N GLU A 128 5.73 14.39 -20.01
CA GLU A 128 5.02 15.67 -20.19
C GLU A 128 5.76 16.85 -19.58
#